data_f337b8cf1d9b55fe767151e8904d4ed7
#
_entry.id   f337b8cf1d9b55fe767151e8904d4ed7
#
_cell.length_a   1.000
_cell.length_b   1.000
_cell.length_c   1.000
_cell.angle_alpha   90.00
_cell.angle_beta   90.00
_cell.angle_gamma   90.00
#
_symmetry.space_group_name_H-M   'P 1'
#
loop_
_entity.id
_entity.type
_entity.pdbx_description
1 polymer ?
#
loop_
_entity_poly.entity_id
_entity_poly.type
_entity_poly.pdbx_seq_one_letter_code
_entity_poly.pdbx_strand_id
1 'polypeptide(L)'
;WWRRLLPVLGGFAAGGVGGAGIAAVGLPLLETMPPSAGMAVLAGFFLSLWPHIVVHEAGHAVAGLSRGMHALAFGVGPLRWERGGDGHWRWRNGGGIRGVGGFAALLPRGTRGLSRGDQIVFLLGGPLANLLSAALLAALVARLPMPAWLTGALAGMALGAATLGLGNLLPLRLQGWRSDGRGLLDLLRRTPDAALQLQVNQLMALSLAGMRPRDWPENTMPTADANIASSGLLQTAQMLRLARAIDCGDAGAARPEALALTAGFAAAAPVFQSAIAVALASHAALLVRDRGLLAAWRLRCEGGLMDLSPYRAWLDAEIAGLDGDDAAIALHIARARGLSGRIPDAASRLVFEERLAALAKCRVGSAGVHAEPVPG
;
A
#
# COMPACT_ATOMS: atom_id res chain seq x y z
N TRP A 1 0.20 18.94 22.50
CA TRP A 1 1.37 19.54 21.87
C TRP A 1 2.62 18.65 22.07
N TRP A 2 2.93 18.24 23.29
CA TRP A 2 4.07 17.38 23.64
C TRP A 2 4.04 16.01 22.94
N ARG A 3 2.88 15.38 22.75
CA ARG A 3 2.73 14.10 22.05
C ARG A 3 3.09 14.16 20.55
N ARG A 4 3.08 15.35 19.96
CA ARG A 4 3.51 15.58 18.57
C ARG A 4 5.01 15.90 18.47
N LEU A 5 5.61 16.47 19.51
CA LEU A 5 7.05 16.80 19.55
C LEU A 5 7.93 15.59 19.92
N LEU A 6 7.45 14.69 20.76
CA LEU A 6 8.21 13.51 21.18
C LEU A 6 8.73 12.64 20.03
N PRO A 7 7.93 12.31 18.97
CA PRO A 7 8.45 11.57 17.83
C PRO A 7 9.49 12.36 17.01
N VAL A 8 9.32 13.66 16.90
CA VAL A 8 10.26 14.54 16.19
C VAL A 8 11.57 14.65 16.96
N LEU A 9 11.50 14.88 18.28
CA LEU A 9 12.67 14.90 19.16
C LEU A 9 13.36 13.54 19.24
N GLY A 10 12.59 12.44 19.26
CA GLY A 10 13.12 11.08 19.20
C GLY A 10 13.82 10.78 17.88
N GLY A 11 13.28 11.25 16.75
CA GLY A 11 13.91 11.17 15.43
C GLY A 11 15.20 12.01 15.36
N PHE A 12 15.19 13.22 15.90
CA PHE A 12 16.37 14.07 16.00
C PHE A 12 17.42 13.47 16.95
N ALA A 13 17.02 12.89 18.10
CA ALA A 13 17.95 12.26 19.03
C ALA A 13 18.57 10.99 18.43
N ALA A 14 17.77 10.14 17.76
CA ALA A 14 18.27 8.95 17.07
C ALA A 14 19.17 9.33 15.88
N GLY A 15 18.79 10.35 15.09
CA GLY A 15 19.62 10.90 14.01
C GLY A 15 20.88 11.57 14.55
N GLY A 16 20.78 12.26 15.67
CA GLY A 16 21.91 12.90 16.35
C GLY A 16 22.91 11.90 16.92
N VAL A 17 22.43 10.84 17.59
CA VAL A 17 23.30 9.76 18.11
C VAL A 17 23.93 8.96 16.97
N GLY A 18 23.16 8.63 15.93
CA GLY A 18 23.68 7.98 14.73
C GLY A 18 24.66 8.87 13.98
N GLY A 19 24.33 10.17 13.80
CA GLY A 19 25.21 11.15 13.20
C GLY A 19 26.48 11.40 14.00
N ALA A 20 26.39 11.49 15.33
CA ALA A 20 27.56 11.63 16.21
C ALA A 20 28.46 10.38 16.17
N GLY A 21 27.88 9.18 16.13
CA GLY A 21 28.62 7.92 15.95
C GLY A 21 29.34 7.86 14.59
N ILE A 22 28.65 8.22 13.52
CA ILE A 22 29.23 8.34 12.18
C ILE A 22 30.33 9.39 12.15
N ALA A 23 30.11 10.56 12.79
CA ALA A 23 31.10 11.61 12.87
C ALA A 23 32.34 11.21 13.71
N ALA A 24 32.11 10.58 14.86
CA ALA A 24 33.21 10.18 15.76
C ALA A 24 34.13 9.13 15.14
N VAL A 25 33.60 8.24 14.29
CA VAL A 25 34.37 7.21 13.59
C VAL A 25 34.79 7.68 12.20
N GLY A 26 33.93 8.40 11.50
CA GLY A 26 34.09 8.75 10.09
C GLY A 26 35.00 9.97 9.90
N LEU A 27 34.91 10.99 10.78
CA LEU A 27 35.77 12.22 10.63
C LEU A 27 37.26 11.90 10.71
N PRO A 28 37.75 11.15 11.73
CA PRO A 28 39.17 10.79 11.79
C PRO A 28 39.62 9.95 10.58
N LEU A 29 38.77 9.08 10.06
CA LEU A 29 39.04 8.32 8.84
C LEU A 29 39.10 9.23 7.60
N LEU A 30 38.23 10.22 7.49
CA LEU A 30 38.19 11.16 6.38
C LEU A 30 39.43 12.09 6.41
N GLU A 31 39.93 12.47 7.59
CA GLU A 31 41.17 13.30 7.76
C GLU A 31 42.42 12.55 7.28
N THR A 32 42.45 11.22 7.36
CA THR A 32 43.59 10.42 6.88
C THR A 32 43.51 10.07 5.39
N MET A 33 42.39 10.36 4.73
CA MET A 33 42.15 10.03 3.32
C MET A 33 42.53 11.22 2.40
N PRO A 34 43.01 10.93 1.17
CA PRO A 34 43.15 12.00 0.16
C PRO A 34 41.78 12.68 -0.07
N PRO A 35 41.76 14.01 -0.34
CA PRO A 35 40.51 14.76 -0.54
C PRO A 35 39.58 14.14 -1.58
N SER A 36 40.14 13.55 -2.65
CA SER A 36 39.36 12.82 -3.67
C SER A 36 38.63 11.58 -3.14
N ALA A 37 39.23 10.88 -2.19
CA ALA A 37 38.58 9.70 -1.57
C ALA A 37 37.48 10.16 -0.60
N GLY A 38 37.66 11.22 0.17
CA GLY A 38 36.62 11.78 1.05
C GLY A 38 35.40 12.26 0.27
N MET A 39 35.59 12.96 -0.83
CA MET A 39 34.50 13.35 -1.73
C MET A 39 33.80 12.15 -2.35
N ALA A 40 34.53 11.10 -2.71
CA ALA A 40 33.99 9.86 -3.24
C ALA A 40 33.13 9.09 -2.19
N VAL A 41 33.50 9.11 -0.90
CA VAL A 41 32.67 8.55 0.19
C VAL A 41 31.32 9.25 0.25
N LEU A 42 31.30 10.60 0.25
CA LEU A 42 30.05 11.36 0.26
C LEU A 42 29.21 11.08 -0.99
N ALA A 43 29.82 11.13 -2.16
CA ALA A 43 29.14 10.82 -3.42
C ALA A 43 28.57 9.40 -3.42
N GLY A 44 29.37 8.40 -3.03
CA GLY A 44 28.94 7.00 -2.91
C GLY A 44 27.76 6.83 -1.95
N PHE A 45 27.80 7.48 -0.79
CA PHE A 45 26.71 7.45 0.18
C PHE A 45 25.41 7.98 -0.42
N PHE A 46 25.38 9.21 -0.91
CA PHE A 46 24.13 9.80 -1.40
C PHE A 46 23.61 9.15 -2.69
N LEU A 47 24.48 8.84 -3.64
CA LEU A 47 24.08 8.19 -4.90
C LEU A 47 23.61 6.77 -4.68
N SER A 48 24.05 6.08 -3.65
CA SER A 48 23.64 4.71 -3.33
C SER A 48 22.30 4.59 -2.62
N LEU A 49 21.77 5.65 -2.03
CA LEU A 49 20.52 5.59 -1.26
C LEU A 49 19.36 5.05 -2.12
N TRP A 50 19.22 5.58 -3.34
CA TRP A 50 18.14 5.11 -4.22
C TRP A 50 18.32 3.64 -4.68
N PRO A 51 19.46 3.17 -5.17
CA PRO A 51 19.71 1.75 -5.44
C PRO A 51 19.47 0.86 -4.22
N HIS A 52 19.85 1.28 -3.01
CA HIS A 52 19.63 0.49 -1.81
C HIS A 52 18.17 0.46 -1.33
N ILE A 53 17.33 1.43 -1.72
CA ILE A 53 15.88 1.29 -1.60
C ILE A 53 15.38 0.16 -2.51
N VAL A 54 15.89 0.05 -3.75
CA VAL A 54 15.53 -1.06 -4.65
C VAL A 54 15.96 -2.40 -4.04
N VAL A 55 17.19 -2.50 -3.51
CA VAL A 55 17.70 -3.71 -2.83
C VAL A 55 16.84 -4.07 -1.63
N HIS A 56 16.41 -3.08 -0.84
CA HIS A 56 15.55 -3.26 0.31
C HIS A 56 14.19 -3.87 -0.08
N GLU A 57 13.50 -3.26 -1.02
CA GLU A 57 12.20 -3.75 -1.49
C GLU A 57 12.31 -5.12 -2.18
N ALA A 58 13.40 -5.35 -2.93
CA ALA A 58 13.69 -6.66 -3.49
C ALA A 58 13.93 -7.72 -2.40
N GLY A 59 14.56 -7.34 -1.29
CA GLY A 59 14.73 -8.20 -0.11
C GLY A 59 13.41 -8.64 0.47
N HIS A 60 12.45 -7.73 0.65
CA HIS A 60 11.08 -8.07 1.06
C HIS A 60 10.40 -9.01 0.04
N ALA A 61 10.55 -8.71 -1.25
CA ALA A 61 9.94 -9.53 -2.30
C ALA A 61 10.50 -10.97 -2.29
N VAL A 62 11.82 -11.15 -2.22
CA VAL A 62 12.47 -12.48 -2.14
C VAL A 62 12.04 -13.22 -0.88
N ALA A 63 12.08 -12.55 0.28
CA ALA A 63 11.66 -13.14 1.55
C ALA A 63 10.18 -13.56 1.52
N GLY A 64 9.28 -12.71 1.01
CA GLY A 64 7.86 -13.04 0.88
C GLY A 64 7.59 -14.17 -0.09
N LEU A 65 8.23 -14.17 -1.27
CA LEU A 65 8.11 -15.26 -2.25
C LEU A 65 8.59 -16.60 -1.66
N SER A 66 9.68 -16.62 -0.87
CA SER A 66 10.17 -17.82 -0.18
C SER A 66 9.18 -18.39 0.83
N ARG A 67 8.26 -17.54 1.33
CA ARG A 67 7.17 -17.92 2.24
C ARG A 67 5.84 -18.17 1.52
N GLY A 68 5.84 -18.30 0.19
CA GLY A 68 4.67 -18.58 -0.61
C GLY A 68 3.75 -17.40 -0.81
N MET A 69 4.21 -16.19 -0.58
CA MET A 69 3.44 -14.98 -0.88
C MET A 69 3.39 -14.72 -2.40
N HIS A 70 2.42 -13.92 -2.82
CA HIS A 70 2.23 -13.50 -4.20
C HIS A 70 2.52 -12.01 -4.34
N ALA A 71 3.42 -11.64 -5.24
CA ALA A 71 3.73 -10.23 -5.50
C ALA A 71 2.62 -9.59 -6.33
N LEU A 72 2.07 -8.49 -5.84
CA LEU A 72 1.02 -7.70 -6.47
C LEU A 72 1.53 -6.40 -7.04
N ALA A 73 2.45 -5.76 -6.34
CA ALA A 73 3.04 -4.52 -6.79
C ALA A 73 4.44 -4.32 -6.19
N PHE A 74 5.25 -3.57 -6.91
CA PHE A 74 6.58 -3.16 -6.50
C PHE A 74 6.79 -1.72 -6.94
N GLY A 75 7.35 -0.88 -6.08
CA GLY A 75 7.60 0.51 -6.42
C GLY A 75 8.81 1.08 -5.73
N VAL A 76 9.53 1.96 -6.43
CA VAL A 76 10.63 2.75 -5.89
C VAL A 76 10.57 4.16 -6.47
N GLY A 77 10.40 5.15 -5.63
CA GLY A 77 10.19 6.53 -6.05
C GLY A 77 8.96 6.67 -6.97
N PRO A 78 9.11 7.26 -8.18
CA PRO A 78 8.00 7.44 -9.11
C PRO A 78 7.68 6.17 -9.92
N LEU A 79 8.54 5.15 -9.85
CA LEU A 79 8.47 3.95 -10.67
C LEU A 79 7.64 2.88 -9.97
N ARG A 80 6.63 2.35 -10.65
CA ARG A 80 5.76 1.31 -10.12
C ARG A 80 5.48 0.23 -11.15
N TRP A 81 5.46 -1.01 -10.68
CA TRP A 81 4.99 -2.17 -11.40
C TRP A 81 3.85 -2.77 -10.61
N GLU A 82 2.72 -2.96 -11.25
CA GLU A 82 1.53 -3.53 -10.66
C GLU A 82 1.09 -4.75 -11.46
N ARG A 83 0.75 -5.83 -10.77
CA ARG A 83 0.25 -7.05 -11.39
C ARG A 83 -1.27 -7.03 -11.39
N GLY A 84 -1.87 -7.09 -12.59
CA GLY A 84 -3.31 -7.23 -12.72
C GLY A 84 -3.79 -8.64 -12.42
N GLY A 85 -5.11 -8.80 -12.27
CA GLY A 85 -5.75 -10.11 -12.11
C GLY A 85 -5.66 -11.00 -13.36
N ASP A 86 -5.34 -10.42 -14.51
CA ASP A 86 -4.97 -11.13 -15.75
C ASP A 86 -3.53 -11.66 -15.74
N GLY A 87 -2.78 -11.44 -14.66
CA GLY A 87 -1.41 -11.90 -14.49
C GLY A 87 -0.34 -11.02 -15.12
N HIS A 88 -0.72 -10.03 -15.90
CA HIS A 88 0.23 -9.14 -16.57
C HIS A 88 0.76 -8.05 -15.63
N TRP A 89 2.09 -7.83 -15.68
CA TRP A 89 2.74 -6.72 -15.03
C TRP A 89 2.59 -5.45 -15.87
N ARG A 90 2.18 -4.37 -15.25
CA ARG A 90 2.01 -3.06 -15.89
C ARG A 90 2.86 -2.03 -15.20
N TRP A 91 3.57 -1.28 -16.01
CA TRP A 91 4.29 -0.10 -15.58
C TRP A 91 3.31 1.06 -15.36
N ARG A 92 3.48 1.75 -14.25
CA ARG A 92 2.84 3.05 -14.00
C ARG A 92 3.89 4.10 -13.71
N ASN A 93 3.89 5.14 -14.52
CA ASN A 93 4.63 6.36 -14.24
C ASN A 93 3.64 7.33 -13.60
N GLY A 94 3.84 7.72 -12.37
CA GLY A 94 2.93 8.62 -11.68
C GLY A 94 3.41 8.92 -10.29
N GLY A 95 3.55 10.20 -9.99
CA GLY A 95 4.06 10.86 -8.80
C GLY A 95 4.35 9.95 -7.62
N GLY A 96 5.57 10.02 -7.12
CA GLY A 96 5.98 9.27 -5.93
C GLY A 96 4.96 9.42 -4.80
N ILE A 97 4.75 8.38 -4.04
CA ILE A 97 3.91 8.46 -2.85
C ILE A 97 4.67 9.32 -1.84
N ARG A 98 4.13 10.46 -1.49
CA ARG A 98 4.78 11.35 -0.51
C ARG A 98 5.09 10.58 0.77
N GLY A 99 6.34 10.60 1.18
CA GLY A 99 6.79 9.93 2.41
C GLY A 99 7.10 8.44 2.28
N VAL A 100 7.06 7.84 1.07
CA VAL A 100 7.40 6.44 0.82
C VAL A 100 8.52 6.38 -0.20
N GLY A 101 9.69 5.90 0.21
CA GLY A 101 10.85 5.71 -0.68
C GLY A 101 10.65 4.56 -1.65
N GLY A 102 10.08 3.46 -1.16
CA GLY A 102 9.74 2.26 -1.92
C GLY A 102 8.66 1.44 -1.23
N PHE A 103 8.13 0.44 -1.90
CA PHE A 103 7.24 -0.55 -1.31
C PHE A 103 7.25 -1.86 -2.11
N ALA A 104 7.09 -2.98 -1.41
CA ALA A 104 6.79 -4.28 -1.97
C ALA A 104 5.46 -4.78 -1.41
N ALA A 105 4.43 -4.87 -2.26
CA ALA A 105 3.11 -5.37 -1.87
C ALA A 105 3.00 -6.86 -2.19
N LEU A 106 3.06 -7.69 -1.15
CA LEU A 106 2.90 -9.13 -1.25
C LEU A 106 1.79 -9.61 -0.32
N LEU A 107 0.99 -10.55 -0.79
CA LEU A 107 -0.09 -11.18 -0.03
C LEU A 107 0.03 -12.72 -0.08
N PRO A 108 -0.48 -13.44 0.94
CA PRO A 108 -0.45 -14.89 0.94
C PRO A 108 -1.23 -15.46 -0.24
N ARG A 109 -0.84 -16.66 -0.67
CA ARG A 109 -1.58 -17.44 -1.68
C ARG A 109 -2.64 -18.31 -1.02
N GLY A 110 -3.80 -18.38 -1.65
CA GLY A 110 -4.89 -19.27 -1.23
C GLY A 110 -5.53 -18.84 0.09
N THR A 111 -6.26 -19.75 0.71
CA THR A 111 -7.06 -19.50 1.92
C THR A 111 -6.29 -19.62 3.22
N ARG A 112 -5.05 -20.14 3.18
CA ARG A 112 -4.16 -20.20 4.36
C ARG A 112 -3.55 -18.82 4.56
N GLY A 113 -3.92 -18.11 5.60
CA GLY A 113 -3.32 -16.82 5.96
C GLY A 113 -1.82 -16.91 6.23
N LEU A 114 -1.19 -15.75 6.43
CA LEU A 114 0.20 -15.66 6.86
C LEU A 114 0.32 -16.07 8.33
N SER A 115 1.27 -16.95 8.62
CA SER A 115 1.70 -17.15 9.99
C SER A 115 2.50 -15.94 10.46
N ARG A 116 2.56 -15.77 11.78
CA ARG A 116 3.44 -14.76 12.39
C ARG A 116 4.89 -14.90 11.95
N GLY A 117 5.39 -16.15 11.81
CA GLY A 117 6.74 -16.43 11.34
C GLY A 117 6.96 -15.97 9.89
N ASP A 118 5.99 -16.18 9.01
CA ASP A 118 6.07 -15.72 7.62
C ASP A 118 6.17 -14.20 7.53
N GLN A 119 5.37 -13.50 8.35
CA GLN A 119 5.39 -12.04 8.42
C GLN A 119 6.72 -11.50 8.98
N ILE A 120 7.31 -12.20 9.97
CA ILE A 120 8.64 -11.86 10.52
C ILE A 120 9.71 -11.99 9.42
N VAL A 121 9.72 -13.10 8.67
CA VAL A 121 10.67 -13.33 7.57
C VAL A 121 10.51 -12.25 6.50
N PHE A 122 9.27 -11.91 6.14
CA PHE A 122 8.98 -10.85 5.19
C PHE A 122 9.56 -9.50 5.65
N LEU A 123 9.28 -9.08 6.90
CA LEU A 123 9.76 -7.81 7.44
C LEU A 123 11.28 -7.73 7.59
N LEU A 124 11.94 -8.84 7.85
CA LEU A 124 13.41 -8.90 7.91
C LEU A 124 14.06 -8.86 6.53
N GLY A 125 13.33 -9.22 5.46
CA GLY A 125 13.90 -9.35 4.12
C GLY A 125 14.59 -8.09 3.62
N GLY A 126 13.94 -6.94 3.72
CA GLY A 126 14.49 -5.65 3.28
C GLY A 126 15.73 -5.22 4.07
N PRO A 127 15.63 -5.08 5.40
CA PRO A 127 16.79 -4.72 6.23
C PRO A 127 17.98 -5.65 6.06
N LEU A 128 17.77 -6.97 6.02
CA LEU A 128 18.84 -7.94 5.84
C LEU A 128 19.49 -7.84 4.46
N ALA A 129 18.72 -7.59 3.40
CA ALA A 129 19.28 -7.39 2.06
C ALA A 129 20.23 -6.18 2.03
N ASN A 130 19.85 -5.09 2.68
CA ASN A 130 20.73 -3.92 2.80
C ASN A 130 21.96 -4.19 3.66
N LEU A 131 21.82 -4.87 4.79
CA LEU A 131 22.98 -5.22 5.64
C LEU A 131 23.93 -6.21 4.95
N LEU A 132 23.41 -7.17 4.19
CA LEU A 132 24.22 -8.08 3.37
C LEU A 132 24.96 -7.31 2.26
N SER A 133 24.30 -6.37 1.59
CA SER A 133 24.93 -5.49 0.61
C SER A 133 26.04 -4.66 1.25
N ALA A 134 25.80 -4.09 2.43
CA ALA A 134 26.81 -3.34 3.17
C ALA A 134 28.03 -4.22 3.52
N ALA A 135 27.80 -5.42 4.02
CA ALA A 135 28.87 -6.37 4.36
C ALA A 135 29.68 -6.78 3.13
N LEU A 136 29.01 -7.03 2.00
CA LEU A 136 29.68 -7.38 0.74
C LEU A 136 30.55 -6.23 0.24
N LEU A 137 30.03 -5.00 0.20
CA LEU A 137 30.78 -3.82 -0.21
C LEU A 137 31.98 -3.56 0.71
N ALA A 138 31.79 -3.70 2.03
CA ALA A 138 32.87 -3.56 2.99
C ALA A 138 33.96 -4.65 2.79
N ALA A 139 33.56 -5.88 2.52
CA ALA A 139 34.49 -6.97 2.22
C ALA A 139 35.30 -6.72 0.94
N LEU A 140 34.65 -6.19 -0.11
CA LEU A 140 35.35 -5.78 -1.35
C LEU A 140 36.40 -4.70 -1.07
N VAL A 141 36.02 -3.67 -0.32
CA VAL A 141 36.94 -2.59 0.10
C VAL A 141 38.14 -3.15 0.89
N ALA A 142 37.92 -4.10 1.79
CA ALA A 142 38.95 -4.68 2.64
C ALA A 142 39.88 -5.66 1.93
N ARG A 143 39.41 -6.29 0.84
CA ARG A 143 40.15 -7.41 0.21
C ARG A 143 40.77 -7.06 -1.13
N LEU A 144 40.28 -6.07 -1.83
CA LEU A 144 40.74 -5.74 -3.18
C LEU A 144 41.57 -4.44 -3.18
N PRO A 145 42.78 -4.46 -3.77
CA PRO A 145 43.52 -3.22 -4.00
C PRO A 145 42.82 -2.40 -5.08
N MET A 146 42.39 -1.19 -4.74
CA MET A 146 41.66 -0.30 -5.66
C MET A 146 42.18 1.13 -5.54
N PRO A 147 41.98 1.96 -6.59
CA PRO A 147 42.24 3.38 -6.51
C PRO A 147 41.49 4.05 -5.33
N ALA A 148 42.08 5.01 -4.66
CA ALA A 148 41.53 5.62 -3.45
C ALA A 148 40.09 6.18 -3.64
N TRP A 149 39.78 6.75 -4.81
CA TRP A 149 38.46 7.25 -5.13
C TRP A 149 37.39 6.12 -5.21
N LEU A 150 37.76 4.95 -5.78
CA LEU A 150 36.85 3.81 -5.87
C LEU A 150 36.64 3.16 -4.50
N THR A 151 37.71 3.02 -3.72
CA THR A 151 37.65 2.59 -2.32
C THR A 151 36.70 3.49 -1.52
N GLY A 152 36.85 4.82 -1.66
CA GLY A 152 35.98 5.80 -1.02
C GLY A 152 34.52 5.67 -1.47
N ALA A 153 34.26 5.55 -2.78
CA ALA A 153 32.92 5.41 -3.30
C ALA A 153 32.22 4.14 -2.77
N LEU A 154 32.88 2.99 -2.81
CA LEU A 154 32.34 1.72 -2.30
C LEU A 154 32.13 1.75 -0.78
N ALA A 155 33.03 2.39 -0.02
CA ALA A 155 32.85 2.59 1.42
C ALA A 155 31.63 3.48 1.70
N GLY A 156 31.42 4.55 0.94
CA GLY A 156 30.23 5.38 1.02
C GLY A 156 28.96 4.61 0.71
N MET A 157 28.97 3.78 -0.34
CA MET A 157 27.84 2.90 -0.68
C MET A 157 27.54 1.89 0.45
N ALA A 158 28.57 1.26 1.05
CA ALA A 158 28.42 0.36 2.19
C ALA A 158 27.76 1.07 3.37
N LEU A 159 28.18 2.30 3.67
CA LEU A 159 27.61 3.14 4.72
C LEU A 159 26.14 3.48 4.43
N GLY A 160 25.79 3.84 3.19
CA GLY A 160 24.41 4.08 2.75
C GLY A 160 23.50 2.85 2.94
N ALA A 161 23.99 1.69 2.52
CA ALA A 161 23.29 0.40 2.70
C ALA A 161 23.08 0.08 4.19
N ALA A 162 24.12 0.21 5.01
CA ALA A 162 24.05 -0.02 6.46
C ALA A 162 23.06 0.94 7.14
N THR A 163 23.10 2.22 6.76
CA THR A 163 22.19 3.25 7.29
C THR A 163 20.73 2.92 7.00
N LEU A 164 20.41 2.52 5.78
CA LEU A 164 19.05 2.11 5.41
C LEU A 164 18.63 0.82 6.12
N GLY A 165 19.50 -0.19 6.17
CA GLY A 165 19.22 -1.47 6.84
C GLY A 165 18.97 -1.31 8.33
N LEU A 166 19.88 -0.62 9.05
CA LEU A 166 19.73 -0.37 10.49
C LEU A 166 18.59 0.61 10.80
N GLY A 167 18.46 1.66 10.00
CA GLY A 167 17.39 2.64 10.15
C GLY A 167 16.00 2.04 10.09
N ASN A 168 15.78 1.11 9.14
CA ASN A 168 14.50 0.39 9.04
C ASN A 168 14.26 -0.62 10.16
N LEU A 169 15.30 -1.10 10.85
CA LEU A 169 15.16 -1.94 12.04
C LEU A 169 14.82 -1.14 13.32
N LEU A 170 15.00 0.18 13.32
CA LEU A 170 14.54 1.01 14.44
C LEU A 170 13.01 0.99 14.52
N PRO A 171 12.42 0.80 15.73
CA PRO A 171 10.97 0.66 15.89
C PRO A 171 10.23 2.00 15.82
N LEU A 172 10.23 2.65 14.67
CA LEU A 172 9.69 3.99 14.45
C LEU A 172 8.26 3.96 13.93
N ARG A 173 7.47 4.98 14.30
CA ARG A 173 6.18 5.33 13.70
C ARG A 173 6.23 6.78 13.24
N LEU A 174 6.11 7.02 11.93
CA LEU A 174 6.18 8.34 11.31
C LEU A 174 4.96 8.54 10.41
N GLN A 175 4.16 9.57 10.69
CA GLN A 175 3.05 10.00 9.83
C GLN A 175 2.09 8.88 9.37
N GLY A 176 1.75 7.95 10.28
CA GLY A 176 0.87 6.82 9.99
C GLY A 176 1.56 5.59 9.40
N TRP A 177 2.85 5.69 9.08
CA TRP A 177 3.70 4.58 8.65
C TRP A 177 4.46 3.97 9.83
N ARG A 178 4.77 2.71 9.72
CA ARG A 178 5.67 2.01 10.66
C ARG A 178 6.86 1.44 9.90
N SER A 179 8.05 1.53 10.51
CA SER A 179 9.24 0.84 10.02
C SER A 179 9.09 -0.68 10.13
N ASP A 180 9.93 -1.43 9.42
CA ASP A 180 9.99 -2.89 9.54
C ASP A 180 10.29 -3.32 10.96
N GLY A 181 11.24 -2.64 11.64
CA GLY A 181 11.56 -2.87 13.03
C GLY A 181 10.37 -2.64 13.98
N ARG A 182 9.49 -1.69 13.69
CA ARG A 182 8.27 -1.51 14.46
C ARG A 182 7.29 -2.63 14.20
N GLY A 183 7.10 -3.03 12.96
CA GLY A 183 6.27 -4.18 12.60
C GLY A 183 6.77 -5.47 13.25
N LEU A 184 8.08 -5.69 13.21
CA LEU A 184 8.73 -6.82 13.88
C LEU A 184 8.51 -6.82 15.39
N LEU A 185 8.71 -5.67 16.05
CA LEU A 185 8.49 -5.52 17.49
C LEU A 185 7.02 -5.78 17.88
N ASP A 186 6.07 -5.27 17.08
CA ASP A 186 4.64 -5.49 17.29
C ASP A 186 4.30 -7.00 17.19
N LEU A 187 4.85 -7.71 16.21
CA LEU A 187 4.70 -9.16 16.07
C LEU A 187 5.34 -9.93 17.24
N LEU A 188 6.55 -9.56 17.66
CA LEU A 188 7.25 -10.22 18.77
C LEU A 188 6.48 -10.03 20.07
N ARG A 189 5.94 -8.86 20.34
CA ARG A 189 5.16 -8.51 21.51
C ARG A 189 3.69 -8.95 21.44
N ARG A 190 3.24 -9.48 20.31
CA ARG A 190 1.85 -9.89 20.07
C ARG A 190 0.84 -8.77 20.37
N THR A 191 1.15 -7.55 19.90
CA THR A 191 0.30 -6.39 20.11
C THR A 191 -1.03 -6.52 19.36
N PRO A 192 -2.09 -5.77 19.75
CA PRO A 192 -3.35 -5.69 19.00
C PRO A 192 -3.14 -5.29 17.53
N ASP A 193 -2.22 -4.35 17.25
CA ASP A 193 -1.83 -3.97 15.87
C ASP A 193 -1.32 -5.18 15.06
N ALA A 194 -0.51 -6.06 15.67
CA ALA A 194 -0.01 -7.25 14.99
C ALA A 194 -1.11 -8.27 14.72
N ALA A 195 -2.03 -8.47 15.67
CA ALA A 195 -3.17 -9.35 15.49
C ALA A 195 -4.07 -8.85 14.36
N LEU A 196 -4.42 -7.56 14.37
CA LEU A 196 -5.22 -6.94 13.32
C LEU A 196 -4.54 -7.02 11.94
N GLN A 197 -3.21 -6.82 11.86
CA GLN A 197 -2.48 -6.97 10.61
C GLN A 197 -2.61 -8.37 10.02
N LEU A 198 -2.50 -9.40 10.85
CA LEU A 198 -2.65 -10.78 10.40
C LEU A 198 -4.08 -11.07 9.93
N GLN A 199 -5.11 -10.55 10.62
CA GLN A 199 -6.50 -10.65 10.19
C GLN A 199 -6.74 -9.95 8.85
N VAL A 200 -6.26 -8.72 8.68
CA VAL A 200 -6.33 -7.97 7.41
C VAL A 200 -5.67 -8.76 6.29
N ASN A 201 -4.46 -9.27 6.50
CA ASN A 201 -3.74 -10.08 5.51
C ASN A 201 -4.52 -11.36 5.16
N GLN A 202 -5.20 -11.99 6.14
CA GLN A 202 -6.04 -13.16 5.92
C GLN A 202 -7.22 -12.84 5.00
N LEU A 203 -7.95 -11.75 5.27
CA LEU A 203 -9.10 -11.34 4.44
C LEU A 203 -8.68 -10.98 3.02
N MET A 204 -7.56 -10.27 2.89
CA MET A 204 -7.02 -9.95 1.56
C MET A 204 -6.59 -11.23 0.79
N ALA A 205 -6.07 -12.25 1.50
CA ALA A 205 -5.76 -13.54 0.89
C ALA A 205 -7.02 -14.28 0.42
N LEU A 206 -8.10 -14.26 1.21
CA LEU A 206 -9.40 -14.82 0.83
C LEU A 206 -9.95 -14.12 -0.41
N SER A 207 -9.86 -12.80 -0.48
CA SER A 207 -10.25 -12.00 -1.65
C SER A 207 -9.45 -12.38 -2.90
N LEU A 208 -8.12 -12.52 -2.78
CA LEU A 208 -7.26 -13.00 -3.87
C LEU A 208 -7.66 -14.40 -4.35
N ALA A 209 -8.05 -15.28 -3.43
CA ALA A 209 -8.52 -16.63 -3.73
C ALA A 209 -9.94 -16.68 -4.35
N GLY A 210 -10.62 -15.52 -4.48
CA GLY A 210 -11.95 -15.41 -5.08
C GLY A 210 -13.11 -15.45 -4.09
N MET A 211 -12.84 -15.53 -2.78
CA MET A 211 -13.90 -15.46 -1.76
C MET A 211 -14.38 -14.02 -1.60
N ARG A 212 -15.62 -13.76 -1.95
CA ARG A 212 -16.19 -12.41 -1.91
C ARG A 212 -16.49 -11.95 -0.48
N PRO A 213 -16.56 -10.63 -0.25
CA PRO A 213 -16.69 -10.07 1.10
C PRO A 213 -17.87 -10.61 1.91
N ARG A 214 -19.02 -10.86 1.30
CA ARG A 214 -20.21 -11.42 1.98
C ARG A 214 -19.99 -12.84 2.52
N ASP A 215 -19.07 -13.60 1.91
CA ASP A 215 -18.80 -14.99 2.24
C ASP A 215 -17.62 -15.14 3.23
N TRP A 216 -17.02 -14.03 3.67
CA TRP A 216 -15.92 -14.09 4.65
C TRP A 216 -16.41 -14.62 5.99
N PRO A 217 -15.66 -15.55 6.61
CA PRO A 217 -16.04 -16.09 7.91
C PRO A 217 -16.10 -14.99 8.98
N GLU A 218 -17.13 -14.99 9.83
CA GLU A 218 -17.30 -13.95 10.86
C GLU A 218 -16.15 -13.87 11.84
N ASN A 219 -15.58 -15.00 12.21
CA ASN A 219 -14.44 -15.08 13.11
C ASN A 219 -13.13 -14.50 12.54
N THR A 220 -13.08 -14.23 11.22
CA THR A 220 -11.92 -13.57 10.59
C THR A 220 -12.11 -12.06 10.46
N MET A 221 -13.32 -11.55 10.73
CA MET A 221 -13.59 -10.12 10.62
C MET A 221 -12.83 -9.32 11.68
N PRO A 222 -12.15 -8.23 11.28
CA PRO A 222 -11.43 -7.40 12.23
C PRO A 222 -12.40 -6.76 13.22
N THR A 223 -12.11 -6.89 14.50
CA THR A 223 -12.84 -6.18 15.55
C THR A 223 -12.28 -4.76 15.72
N ALA A 224 -13.17 -3.81 16.05
CA ALA A 224 -12.71 -2.48 16.46
C ALA A 224 -12.14 -2.60 17.89
N ASP A 225 -10.81 -2.46 18.03
CA ASP A 225 -10.12 -2.43 19.30
C ASP A 225 -9.63 -1.00 19.58
N ALA A 226 -10.00 -0.42 20.72
CA ALA A 226 -9.56 0.90 21.13
C ALA A 226 -8.04 0.98 21.34
N ASN A 227 -7.36 -0.16 21.49
CA ASN A 227 -5.92 -0.26 21.67
C ASN A 227 -5.13 -0.28 20.35
N ILE A 228 -5.80 -0.25 19.20
CA ILE A 228 -5.14 -0.15 17.91
C ILE A 228 -4.49 1.23 17.76
N ALA A 229 -3.17 1.25 17.71
CA ALA A 229 -2.40 2.49 17.65
C ALA A 229 -2.13 2.94 16.19
N SER A 230 -2.24 2.04 15.21
CA SER A 230 -2.03 2.33 13.78
C SER A 230 -3.32 2.79 13.11
N SER A 231 -3.47 4.10 12.88
CA SER A 231 -4.64 4.66 12.20
C SER A 231 -4.85 4.09 10.80
N GLY A 232 -3.79 3.90 10.02
CA GLY A 232 -3.89 3.32 8.67
C GLY A 232 -4.37 1.87 8.68
N LEU A 233 -3.94 1.07 9.67
CA LEU A 233 -4.39 -0.31 9.81
C LEU A 233 -5.86 -0.38 10.24
N LEU A 234 -6.27 0.51 11.16
CA LEU A 234 -7.66 0.63 11.57
C LEU A 234 -8.57 1.02 10.40
N GLN A 235 -8.14 2.01 9.59
CA GLN A 235 -8.88 2.43 8.39
C GLN A 235 -8.98 1.30 7.36
N THR A 236 -7.92 0.49 7.19
CA THR A 236 -7.97 -0.69 6.33
C THR A 236 -9.00 -1.71 6.83
N ALA A 237 -9.03 -1.97 8.14
CA ALA A 237 -10.03 -2.84 8.74
C ALA A 237 -11.47 -2.31 8.54
N GLN A 238 -11.67 -1.00 8.71
CA GLN A 238 -12.94 -0.33 8.46
C GLN A 238 -13.37 -0.45 6.99
N MET A 239 -12.44 -0.28 6.03
CA MET A 239 -12.73 -0.48 4.60
C MET A 239 -13.16 -1.93 4.30
N LEU A 240 -12.53 -2.94 4.91
CA LEU A 240 -12.92 -4.34 4.73
C LEU A 240 -14.32 -4.63 5.31
N ARG A 241 -14.65 -4.10 6.51
CA ARG A 241 -16.00 -4.21 7.07
C ARG A 241 -17.04 -3.51 6.21
N LEU A 242 -16.74 -2.31 5.73
CA LEU A 242 -17.60 -1.58 4.79
C LEU A 242 -17.80 -2.36 3.49
N ALA A 243 -16.75 -2.95 2.93
CA ALA A 243 -16.85 -3.77 1.71
C ALA A 243 -17.77 -4.98 1.91
N ARG A 244 -17.69 -5.67 3.09
CA ARG A 244 -18.60 -6.76 3.43
C ARG A 244 -20.04 -6.29 3.57
N ALA A 245 -20.27 -5.21 4.30
CA ALA A 245 -21.61 -4.65 4.49
C ALA A 245 -22.26 -4.24 3.16
N ILE A 246 -21.48 -3.61 2.25
CA ILE A 246 -21.94 -3.27 0.91
C ILE A 246 -22.28 -4.55 0.10
N ASP A 247 -21.44 -5.57 0.17
CA ASP A 247 -21.65 -6.81 -0.60
C ASP A 247 -22.83 -7.65 -0.06
N CYS A 248 -23.15 -7.50 1.25
CA CYS A 248 -24.35 -8.05 1.88
C CYS A 248 -25.62 -7.21 1.63
N GLY A 249 -25.51 -5.98 1.14
CA GLY A 249 -26.64 -5.03 1.05
C GLY A 249 -27.07 -4.47 2.42
N ASP A 250 -26.24 -4.61 3.46
CA ASP A 250 -26.56 -4.21 4.84
C ASP A 250 -26.20 -2.73 5.10
N ALA A 251 -27.17 -1.85 4.90
CA ALA A 251 -27.02 -0.43 5.14
C ALA A 251 -26.79 -0.09 6.63
N GLY A 252 -27.33 -0.92 7.55
CA GLY A 252 -27.17 -0.75 8.99
C GLY A 252 -25.72 -0.95 9.43
N ALA A 253 -25.10 -2.04 8.98
CA ALA A 253 -23.69 -2.33 9.22
C ALA A 253 -22.73 -1.39 8.46
N ALA A 254 -23.12 -0.93 7.26
CA ALA A 254 -22.28 -0.04 6.44
C ALA A 254 -22.16 1.37 7.03
N ARG A 255 -23.24 1.91 7.60
CA ARG A 255 -23.31 3.30 8.08
C ARG A 255 -22.23 3.66 9.12
N PRO A 256 -22.01 2.93 10.21
CA PRO A 256 -20.98 3.27 11.19
C PRO A 256 -19.58 3.26 10.59
N GLU A 257 -19.26 2.32 9.70
CA GLU A 257 -17.96 2.23 9.05
C GLU A 257 -17.73 3.40 8.08
N ALA A 258 -18.75 3.77 7.31
CA ALA A 258 -18.69 4.91 6.39
C ALA A 258 -18.51 6.23 7.16
N LEU A 259 -19.21 6.42 8.30
CA LEU A 259 -19.05 7.60 9.15
C LEU A 259 -17.64 7.67 9.75
N ALA A 260 -17.11 6.56 10.26
CA ALA A 260 -15.77 6.49 10.84
C ALA A 260 -14.68 6.80 9.78
N LEU A 261 -14.79 6.21 8.58
CA LEU A 261 -13.88 6.49 7.46
C LEU A 261 -13.97 7.96 7.00
N THR A 262 -15.17 8.53 6.96
CA THR A 262 -15.37 9.95 6.60
C THR A 262 -14.70 10.86 7.64
N ALA A 263 -14.91 10.62 8.92
CA ALA A 263 -14.29 11.39 10.01
C ALA A 263 -12.75 11.28 10.01
N GLY A 264 -12.23 10.09 9.69
CA GLY A 264 -10.79 9.83 9.64
C GLY A 264 -10.10 10.23 8.32
N PHE A 265 -10.86 10.62 7.28
CA PHE A 265 -10.33 10.81 5.92
C PHE A 265 -9.19 11.83 5.83
N ALA A 266 -9.36 13.00 6.42
CA ALA A 266 -8.35 14.07 6.37
C ALA A 266 -7.06 13.72 7.11
N ALA A 267 -7.14 12.86 8.12
CA ALA A 267 -5.99 12.38 8.90
C ALA A 267 -5.34 11.13 8.28
N ALA A 268 -5.97 10.52 7.28
CA ALA A 268 -5.43 9.36 6.59
C ALA A 268 -4.15 9.72 5.81
N ALA A 269 -3.18 8.81 5.77
CA ALA A 269 -2.01 8.99 4.93
C ALA A 269 -2.45 9.14 3.46
N PRO A 270 -1.88 10.09 2.69
CA PRO A 270 -2.32 10.41 1.33
C PRO A 270 -2.42 9.20 0.40
N VAL A 271 -1.57 8.20 0.62
CA VAL A 271 -1.54 6.96 -0.17
C VAL A 271 -2.82 6.12 -0.03
N PHE A 272 -3.52 6.20 1.11
CA PHE A 272 -4.75 5.46 1.38
C PHE A 272 -6.02 6.26 1.08
N GLN A 273 -5.94 7.60 0.97
CA GLN A 273 -7.10 8.46 0.80
C GLN A 273 -7.94 8.08 -0.43
N SER A 274 -7.29 7.78 -1.56
CA SER A 274 -8.02 7.40 -2.78
C SER A 274 -8.76 6.06 -2.64
N ALA A 275 -8.19 5.08 -1.93
CA ALA A 275 -8.87 3.81 -1.65
C ALA A 275 -10.07 3.99 -0.70
N ILE A 276 -9.90 4.83 0.33
CA ILE A 276 -11.00 5.22 1.24
C ILE A 276 -12.10 5.93 0.45
N ALA A 277 -11.74 6.85 -0.45
CA ALA A 277 -12.70 7.55 -1.29
C ALA A 277 -13.49 6.61 -2.21
N VAL A 278 -12.84 5.59 -2.80
CA VAL A 278 -13.53 4.55 -3.59
C VAL A 278 -14.49 3.76 -2.72
N ALA A 279 -14.12 3.38 -1.49
CA ALA A 279 -15.01 2.66 -0.58
C ALA A 279 -16.24 3.51 -0.20
N LEU A 280 -16.06 4.80 0.10
CA LEU A 280 -17.14 5.73 0.44
C LEU A 280 -18.01 6.07 -0.78
N ALA A 281 -17.42 6.22 -1.97
CA ALA A 281 -18.16 6.39 -3.22
C ALA A 281 -19.01 5.13 -3.53
N SER A 282 -18.45 3.93 -3.29
CA SER A 282 -19.21 2.67 -3.46
C SER A 282 -20.40 2.58 -2.51
N HIS A 283 -20.24 3.00 -1.25
CA HIS A 283 -21.32 3.10 -0.27
C HIS A 283 -22.40 4.09 -0.74
N ALA A 284 -21.99 5.28 -1.20
CA ALA A 284 -22.90 6.30 -1.70
C ALA A 284 -23.69 5.81 -2.94
N ALA A 285 -23.03 5.09 -3.86
CA ALA A 285 -23.66 4.56 -5.07
C ALA A 285 -24.67 3.44 -4.78
N LEU A 286 -24.29 2.46 -3.94
CA LEU A 286 -25.00 1.19 -3.85
C LEU A 286 -26.04 1.13 -2.71
N LEU A 287 -25.76 1.80 -1.57
CA LEU A 287 -26.63 1.72 -0.39
C LEU A 287 -27.36 3.03 -0.11
N VAL A 288 -26.69 4.18 -0.27
CA VAL A 288 -27.35 5.49 -0.02
C VAL A 288 -28.10 5.96 -1.25
N ARG A 289 -27.58 5.69 -2.45
CA ARG A 289 -28.09 6.13 -3.75
C ARG A 289 -28.22 7.66 -3.85
N ASP A 290 -27.26 8.35 -3.30
CA ASP A 290 -27.16 9.81 -3.31
C ASP A 290 -26.13 10.27 -4.35
N ARG A 291 -26.62 10.91 -5.41
CA ARG A 291 -25.81 11.39 -6.53
C ARG A 291 -24.80 12.46 -6.09
N GLY A 292 -25.19 13.38 -5.20
CA GLY A 292 -24.32 14.45 -4.73
C GLY A 292 -23.15 13.91 -3.89
N LEU A 293 -23.45 13.01 -2.96
CA LEU A 293 -22.46 12.34 -2.13
C LEU A 293 -21.51 11.47 -2.96
N LEU A 294 -22.04 10.71 -3.94
CA LEU A 294 -21.25 9.92 -4.85
C LEU A 294 -20.28 10.78 -5.65
N ALA A 295 -20.74 11.86 -6.27
CA ALA A 295 -19.92 12.78 -7.04
C ALA A 295 -18.82 13.43 -6.18
N ALA A 296 -19.15 13.84 -4.95
CA ALA A 296 -18.19 14.42 -4.02
C ALA A 296 -17.04 13.47 -3.67
N TRP A 297 -17.32 12.18 -3.46
CA TRP A 297 -16.30 11.16 -3.20
C TRP A 297 -15.55 10.74 -4.46
N ARG A 298 -16.24 10.67 -5.62
CA ARG A 298 -15.61 10.32 -6.90
C ARG A 298 -14.46 11.27 -7.25
N LEU A 299 -14.59 12.56 -6.98
CA LEU A 299 -13.52 13.56 -7.19
C LEU A 299 -12.26 13.28 -6.38
N ARG A 300 -12.36 12.52 -5.28
CA ARG A 300 -11.25 12.17 -4.39
C ARG A 300 -10.61 10.81 -4.69
N CYS A 301 -11.09 10.09 -5.72
CA CYS A 301 -10.61 8.76 -6.09
C CYS A 301 -9.32 8.77 -6.94
N GLU A 302 -8.66 9.92 -7.10
CA GLU A 302 -7.47 10.05 -7.91
C GLU A 302 -6.19 9.66 -7.13
N GLY A 303 -5.19 9.15 -7.85
CA GLY A 303 -3.92 8.71 -7.25
C GLY A 303 -4.04 7.36 -6.54
N GLY A 304 -3.26 7.19 -5.44
CA GLY A 304 -3.28 5.99 -4.62
C GLY A 304 -2.17 4.99 -4.92
N LEU A 305 -2.07 3.96 -4.04
CA LEU A 305 -1.06 2.91 -4.12
C LEU A 305 -1.28 2.00 -5.33
N MET A 306 -2.53 1.61 -5.57
CA MET A 306 -2.93 0.70 -6.64
C MET A 306 -3.68 1.44 -7.75
N ASP A 307 -3.79 0.83 -8.93
CA ASP A 307 -4.59 1.38 -10.02
C ASP A 307 -6.08 1.27 -9.72
N LEU A 308 -6.70 2.40 -9.44
CA LEU A 308 -8.14 2.51 -9.17
C LEU A 308 -8.95 2.92 -10.42
N SER A 309 -8.33 2.97 -11.60
CA SER A 309 -9.02 3.36 -12.84
C SER A 309 -10.25 2.52 -13.19
N PRO A 310 -10.29 1.19 -12.93
CA PRO A 310 -11.50 0.41 -13.15
C PRO A 310 -12.67 0.92 -12.29
N TYR A 311 -12.40 1.13 -11.00
CA TYR A 311 -13.43 1.61 -10.07
C TYR A 311 -13.91 3.03 -10.40
N ARG A 312 -13.01 3.91 -10.83
CA ARG A 312 -13.41 5.26 -11.25
C ARG A 312 -14.36 5.22 -12.44
N ALA A 313 -14.05 4.38 -13.44
CA ALA A 313 -14.93 4.23 -14.61
C ALA A 313 -16.30 3.64 -14.25
N TRP A 314 -16.34 2.69 -13.28
CA TRP A 314 -17.60 2.17 -12.77
C TRP A 314 -18.38 3.23 -11.98
N LEU A 315 -17.73 4.02 -11.12
CA LEU A 315 -18.39 5.10 -10.37
C LEU A 315 -18.94 6.19 -11.31
N ASP A 316 -18.25 6.48 -12.43
CA ASP A 316 -18.76 7.38 -13.47
C ASP A 316 -20.02 6.78 -14.14
N ALA A 317 -20.09 5.45 -14.32
CA ALA A 317 -21.31 4.78 -14.81
C ALA A 317 -22.46 4.84 -13.79
N GLU A 318 -22.15 4.72 -12.47
CA GLU A 318 -23.18 4.86 -11.41
C GLU A 318 -23.74 6.29 -11.35
N ILE A 319 -22.88 7.31 -11.51
CA ILE A 319 -23.33 8.73 -11.60
C ILE A 319 -24.25 8.90 -12.79
N ALA A 320 -23.86 8.42 -13.97
CA ALA A 320 -24.68 8.49 -15.18
C ALA A 320 -26.02 7.75 -15.00
N GLY A 321 -26.02 6.63 -14.26
CA GLY A 321 -27.22 5.89 -13.90
C GLY A 321 -28.19 6.69 -13.03
N LEU A 322 -27.68 7.43 -12.06
CA LEU A 322 -28.48 8.31 -11.22
C LEU A 322 -28.98 9.56 -11.97
N ASP A 323 -28.25 9.98 -13.00
CA ASP A 323 -28.62 11.11 -13.88
C ASP A 323 -29.59 10.66 -15.01
N GLY A 324 -29.81 9.36 -15.22
CA GLY A 324 -30.67 8.83 -16.29
C GLY A 324 -30.06 8.94 -17.70
N ASP A 325 -28.72 9.10 -17.82
CA ASP A 325 -28.00 9.22 -19.09
C ASP A 325 -27.55 7.84 -19.62
N ASP A 326 -28.43 7.21 -20.41
CA ASP A 326 -28.19 5.89 -20.99
C ASP A 326 -26.94 5.83 -21.89
N ALA A 327 -26.63 6.91 -22.61
CA ALA A 327 -25.48 6.94 -23.49
C ALA A 327 -24.17 6.97 -22.68
N ALA A 328 -24.11 7.79 -21.64
CA ALA A 328 -22.99 7.86 -20.72
C ALA A 328 -22.80 6.53 -19.94
N ILE A 329 -23.91 5.89 -19.48
CA ILE A 329 -23.85 4.58 -18.83
C ILE A 329 -23.14 3.58 -19.75
N ALA A 330 -23.58 3.46 -21.02
CA ALA A 330 -22.99 2.51 -21.96
C ALA A 330 -21.50 2.76 -22.20
N LEU A 331 -21.11 4.02 -22.36
CA LEU A 331 -19.72 4.44 -22.54
C LEU A 331 -18.86 4.06 -21.34
N HIS A 332 -19.31 4.40 -20.12
CA HIS A 332 -18.56 4.14 -18.90
C HIS A 332 -18.50 2.66 -18.54
N ILE A 333 -19.56 1.87 -18.80
CA ILE A 333 -19.52 0.41 -18.66
C ILE A 333 -18.50 -0.20 -19.61
N ALA A 334 -18.47 0.20 -20.89
CA ALA A 334 -17.49 -0.31 -21.86
C ALA A 334 -16.06 0.00 -21.41
N ARG A 335 -15.81 1.23 -20.94
CA ARG A 335 -14.52 1.65 -20.40
C ARG A 335 -14.15 0.82 -19.15
N ALA A 336 -15.09 0.64 -18.21
CA ALA A 336 -14.86 -0.11 -16.98
C ALA A 336 -14.51 -1.58 -17.27
N ARG A 337 -15.24 -2.25 -18.20
CA ARG A 337 -14.93 -3.62 -18.64
C ARG A 337 -13.54 -3.72 -19.28
N GLY A 338 -13.15 -2.78 -20.13
CA GLY A 338 -11.82 -2.76 -20.72
C GLY A 338 -10.68 -2.61 -19.69
N LEU A 339 -11.00 -2.17 -18.48
CA LEU A 339 -10.05 -2.00 -17.39
C LEU A 339 -10.12 -3.12 -16.33
N SER A 340 -11.12 -4.01 -16.35
CA SER A 340 -11.37 -5.00 -15.29
C SER A 340 -10.19 -5.94 -15.03
N GLY A 341 -9.41 -6.27 -16.07
CA GLY A 341 -8.18 -7.05 -15.94
C GLY A 341 -7.10 -6.42 -15.04
N ARG A 342 -7.20 -5.13 -14.72
CA ARG A 342 -6.28 -4.44 -13.80
C ARG A 342 -6.60 -4.68 -12.32
N ILE A 343 -7.80 -5.17 -12.00
CA ILE A 343 -8.19 -5.52 -10.63
C ILE A 343 -7.42 -6.78 -10.21
N PRO A 344 -6.52 -6.71 -9.20
CA PRO A 344 -5.61 -7.82 -8.91
C PRO A 344 -6.30 -9.02 -8.26
N ASP A 345 -7.33 -8.80 -7.45
CA ASP A 345 -7.99 -9.87 -6.72
C ASP A 345 -9.26 -10.40 -7.42
N ALA A 346 -9.42 -11.73 -7.36
CA ALA A 346 -10.46 -12.41 -8.10
C ALA A 346 -11.88 -12.11 -7.56
N ALA A 347 -12.04 -11.94 -6.24
CA ALA A 347 -13.31 -11.62 -5.63
C ALA A 347 -13.78 -10.22 -6.00
N SER A 348 -12.92 -9.21 -5.91
CA SER A 348 -13.26 -7.84 -6.32
C SER A 348 -13.61 -7.76 -7.80
N ARG A 349 -12.90 -8.51 -8.66
CA ARG A 349 -13.22 -8.57 -10.08
C ARG A 349 -14.59 -9.19 -10.33
N LEU A 350 -14.94 -10.28 -9.63
CA LEU A 350 -16.27 -10.90 -9.73
C LEU A 350 -17.37 -9.92 -9.33
N VAL A 351 -17.26 -9.29 -8.17
CA VAL A 351 -18.21 -8.28 -7.68
C VAL A 351 -18.31 -7.10 -8.64
N PHE A 352 -17.20 -6.66 -9.20
CA PHE A 352 -17.13 -5.57 -10.16
C PHE A 352 -17.92 -5.88 -11.45
N GLU A 353 -17.73 -7.07 -12.03
CA GLU A 353 -18.46 -7.49 -13.25
C GLU A 353 -19.97 -7.64 -12.97
N GLU A 354 -20.37 -8.16 -11.80
CA GLU A 354 -21.78 -8.22 -11.39
C GLU A 354 -22.42 -6.83 -11.31
N ARG A 355 -21.70 -5.84 -10.75
CA ARG A 355 -22.18 -4.46 -10.66
C ARG A 355 -22.36 -3.84 -12.05
N LEU A 356 -21.42 -4.05 -12.95
CA LEU A 356 -21.54 -3.59 -14.35
C LEU A 356 -22.70 -4.27 -15.07
N ALA A 357 -22.95 -5.57 -14.80
CA ALA A 357 -24.07 -6.29 -15.38
C ALA A 357 -25.43 -5.79 -14.82
N ALA A 358 -25.50 -5.45 -13.53
CA ALA A 358 -26.69 -4.88 -12.91
C ALA A 358 -27.07 -3.53 -13.52
N LEU A 359 -26.09 -2.62 -13.69
CA LEU A 359 -26.30 -1.33 -14.35
C LEU A 359 -26.78 -1.49 -15.80
N ALA A 360 -26.19 -2.44 -16.54
CA ALA A 360 -26.60 -2.71 -17.92
C ALA A 360 -28.05 -3.23 -18.02
N LYS A 361 -28.52 -4.02 -17.05
CA LYS A 361 -29.91 -4.53 -17.01
C LYS A 361 -30.94 -3.45 -16.68
N CYS A 362 -30.63 -2.55 -15.75
CA CYS A 362 -31.52 -1.43 -15.41
C CYS A 362 -31.85 -0.59 -16.65
N ARG A 363 -30.90 -0.42 -17.56
CA ARG A 363 -31.05 0.29 -18.84
C ARG A 363 -32.05 -0.41 -19.80
N VAL A 364 -32.02 -1.74 -19.89
CA VAL A 364 -32.92 -2.49 -20.80
C VAL A 364 -34.38 -2.42 -20.31
N GLY A 365 -34.59 -2.37 -18.98
CA GLY A 365 -35.93 -2.23 -18.37
C GLY A 365 -36.56 -0.85 -18.60
N SER A 366 -35.74 0.23 -18.62
CA SER A 366 -36.24 1.60 -18.88
C SER A 366 -36.57 1.84 -20.35
N ALA A 367 -35.86 1.19 -21.28
CA ALA A 367 -36.14 1.31 -22.72
C ALA A 367 -37.44 0.57 -23.15
N GLY A 368 -37.87 -0.43 -22.40
CA GLY A 368 -39.09 -1.21 -22.69
C GLY A 368 -40.38 -0.51 -22.26
N VAL A 369 -40.35 0.46 -21.35
CA VAL A 369 -41.54 1.15 -20.82
C VAL A 369 -42.02 2.28 -21.74
N HIS A 370 -41.21 2.73 -22.69
CA HIS A 370 -41.54 3.82 -23.62
C HIS A 370 -42.05 3.36 -24.99
N ALA A 371 -42.30 2.05 -25.18
CA ALA A 371 -42.69 1.47 -26.47
C ALA A 371 -44.13 0.91 -26.47
N GLU A 372 -45.08 1.48 -25.71
CA GLU A 372 -46.49 1.21 -26.00
C GLU A 372 -46.98 2.18 -27.09
N PRO A 373 -47.44 1.66 -28.27
CA PRO A 373 -48.08 2.48 -29.27
C PRO A 373 -49.45 2.94 -28.77
N VAL A 374 -49.70 4.24 -28.80
CA VAL A 374 -51.02 4.84 -28.59
C VAL A 374 -51.95 4.21 -29.63
N PRO A 375 -53.06 3.52 -29.25
CA PRO A 375 -54.05 3.06 -30.22
C PRO A 375 -54.75 4.22 -30.84
N GLY A 376 -54.74 4.29 -32.19
CA GLY A 376 -55.46 5.27 -33.00
C GLY A 376 -56.98 5.09 -33.03
#